data_ea52548e5d1569a52d239180a4d61536
#
_entry.id   ea52548e5d1569a52d239180a4d61536
#
_cell.length_a   1.000
_cell.length_b   1.000
_cell.length_c   1.000
_cell.angle_alpha   90.00
_cell.angle_beta   90.00
_cell.angle_gamma   90.00
#
_symmetry.space_group_name_H-M   'P 1'
#
loop_
_entity.id
_entity.type
_entity.pdbx_description
1 polymer ?
#
loop_
_entity_poly.entity_id
_entity_poly.type
_entity_poly.pdbx_seq_one_letter_code
_entity_poly.pdbx_strand_id
1 'polypeptide(L)'
;MRGVSATSLAQVLDTVGGVTADGAQGVAVGTDVFAVVGALDANPVLRRVLSDPATESDAKAGLVGTLFGDKIGSGAVDVVVAAARGRWSAGRDLSDALEQAGVQAVLSAADSAGSLDTVADTLFAFARVTTSDPELRQTLNDRTASVEGRQVLVSRLLGDQADDVVLALARQAVASRGRSYETAIAAFAQDAIAREGRLQARVVSAYALGDDEKQRLAGALARKYGRDVHVDVTVDPNVIGGISVEIAGERIDSTVSTRLADARRALAG
;
A
#
# COMPACT_ATOMS: atom_id res chain seq x y z
N MET A 1 5.83 12.12 -4.09
CA MET A 1 7.05 12.74 -4.66
C MET A 1 6.69 13.75 -5.74
N ARG A 2 7.57 14.74 -6.06
CA ARG A 2 7.35 15.75 -7.12
C ARG A 2 8.67 15.99 -7.87
N GLY A 3 8.58 16.60 -9.07
CA GLY A 3 9.74 16.99 -9.86
C GLY A 3 10.70 15.83 -10.18
N VAL A 4 11.98 16.01 -9.94
CA VAL A 4 13.05 15.06 -10.30
C VAL A 4 12.84 13.68 -9.64
N SER A 5 12.45 13.64 -8.35
CA SER A 5 12.17 12.38 -7.65
C SER A 5 11.00 11.60 -8.28
N ALA A 6 9.98 12.27 -8.83
CA ALA A 6 8.88 11.61 -9.51
C ALA A 6 9.32 10.97 -10.83
N THR A 7 10.20 11.62 -11.59
CA THR A 7 10.78 11.05 -12.82
C THR A 7 11.62 9.82 -12.52
N SER A 8 12.48 9.90 -11.50
CA SER A 8 13.30 8.75 -11.08
C SER A 8 12.46 7.59 -10.56
N LEU A 9 11.38 7.88 -9.81
CA LEU A 9 10.43 6.86 -9.38
C LEU A 9 9.78 6.14 -10.56
N ALA A 10 9.33 6.88 -11.59
CA ALA A 10 8.72 6.26 -12.78
C ALA A 10 9.69 5.28 -13.48
N GLN A 11 10.98 5.62 -13.58
CA GLN A 11 12.00 4.72 -14.13
C GLN A 11 12.21 3.47 -13.28
N VAL A 12 12.19 3.60 -11.95
CA VAL A 12 12.28 2.45 -11.04
C VAL A 12 11.08 1.54 -11.19
N LEU A 13 9.86 2.10 -11.28
CA LEU A 13 8.65 1.32 -11.47
C LEU A 13 8.59 0.63 -12.84
N ASP A 14 9.12 1.24 -13.88
CA ASP A 14 9.28 0.62 -15.20
C ASP A 14 10.21 -0.62 -15.11
N THR A 15 11.33 -0.50 -14.39
CA THR A 15 12.22 -1.63 -14.11
C THR A 15 11.50 -2.75 -13.35
N VAL A 16 10.70 -2.40 -12.32
CA VAL A 16 9.87 -3.38 -11.60
C VAL A 16 8.94 -4.12 -12.58
N GLY A 17 8.24 -3.39 -13.45
CA GLY A 17 7.38 -3.98 -14.47
C GLY A 17 8.11 -4.98 -15.37
N GLY A 18 9.36 -4.68 -15.76
CA GLY A 18 10.19 -5.58 -16.56
C GLY A 18 10.59 -6.85 -15.83
N VAL A 19 11.06 -6.75 -14.57
CA VAL A 19 11.56 -7.90 -13.79
C VAL A 19 10.45 -8.76 -13.20
N THR A 20 9.23 -8.26 -13.11
CA THR A 20 8.06 -8.97 -12.55
C THR A 20 6.96 -9.22 -13.57
N ALA A 21 7.28 -9.21 -14.86
CA ALA A 21 6.31 -9.29 -15.93
C ALA A 21 5.43 -10.55 -15.90
N ASP A 22 5.96 -11.68 -15.43
CA ASP A 22 5.25 -12.95 -15.25
C ASP A 22 4.61 -13.13 -13.86
N GLY A 23 4.82 -12.18 -12.94
CA GLY A 23 4.36 -12.24 -11.55
C GLY A 23 5.06 -13.26 -10.65
N ALA A 24 5.67 -14.29 -11.21
CA ALA A 24 6.19 -15.43 -10.47
C ALA A 24 7.27 -15.07 -9.42
N GLN A 25 8.03 -14.02 -9.67
CA GLN A 25 9.10 -13.54 -8.78
C GLN A 25 8.67 -12.31 -7.95
N GLY A 26 7.45 -11.82 -8.12
CA GLY A 26 7.00 -10.56 -7.53
C GLY A 26 7.21 -10.46 -6.03
N VAL A 27 6.80 -11.50 -5.27
CA VAL A 27 6.96 -11.53 -3.81
C VAL A 27 8.44 -11.58 -3.41
N ALA A 28 9.26 -12.39 -4.10
CA ALA A 28 10.68 -12.51 -3.81
C ALA A 28 11.41 -11.18 -4.07
N VAL A 29 11.22 -10.60 -5.27
CA VAL A 29 11.81 -9.29 -5.64
C VAL A 29 11.39 -8.20 -4.65
N GLY A 30 10.09 -8.13 -4.30
CA GLY A 30 9.60 -7.13 -3.37
C GLY A 30 10.18 -7.29 -1.97
N THR A 31 10.25 -8.52 -1.46
CA THR A 31 10.83 -8.82 -0.13
C THR A 31 12.31 -8.46 -0.07
N ASP A 32 13.06 -8.77 -1.12
CA ASP A 32 14.48 -8.41 -1.23
C ASP A 32 14.67 -6.88 -1.27
N VAL A 33 13.83 -6.17 -2.03
CA VAL A 33 13.85 -4.70 -2.07
C VAL A 33 13.51 -4.13 -0.69
N PHE A 34 12.56 -4.69 0.06
CA PHE A 34 12.26 -4.29 1.43
C PHE A 34 13.43 -4.51 2.38
N ALA A 35 14.20 -5.59 2.21
CA ALA A 35 15.42 -5.82 2.98
C ALA A 35 16.47 -4.71 2.72
N VAL A 36 16.61 -4.27 1.46
CA VAL A 36 17.49 -3.13 1.12
C VAL A 36 16.97 -1.85 1.76
N VAL A 37 15.66 -1.58 1.73
CA VAL A 37 15.06 -0.42 2.41
C VAL A 37 15.42 -0.43 3.89
N GLY A 38 15.27 -1.57 4.57
CA GLY A 38 15.67 -1.73 5.98
C GLY A 38 17.15 -1.44 6.22
N ALA A 39 18.04 -1.91 5.33
CA ALA A 39 19.48 -1.62 5.41
C ALA A 39 19.79 -0.13 5.23
N LEU A 40 19.09 0.57 4.33
CA LEU A 40 19.24 2.01 4.13
C LEU A 40 18.71 2.83 5.31
N ASP A 41 17.68 2.36 5.98
CA ASP A 41 17.13 3.02 7.16
C ASP A 41 18.03 2.84 8.37
N ALA A 42 18.63 1.67 8.52
CA ALA A 42 19.62 1.40 9.55
C ALA A 42 20.96 2.12 9.31
N ASN A 43 21.25 2.51 8.05
CA ASN A 43 22.53 3.14 7.69
C ASN A 43 22.33 4.45 6.90
N PRO A 44 22.16 5.60 7.60
CA PRO A 44 21.98 6.90 6.96
C PRO A 44 23.15 7.33 6.06
N VAL A 45 24.37 6.86 6.34
CA VAL A 45 25.56 7.16 5.52
C VAL A 45 25.43 6.48 4.16
N LEU A 46 25.09 5.20 4.13
CA LEU A 46 24.86 4.47 2.88
C LEU A 46 23.74 5.11 2.05
N ARG A 47 22.61 5.43 2.69
CA ARG A 47 21.51 6.13 2.04
C ARG A 47 21.96 7.45 1.42
N ARG A 48 22.76 8.25 2.14
CA ARG A 48 23.28 9.51 1.62
C ARG A 48 24.17 9.30 0.39
N VAL A 49 25.09 8.34 0.42
CA VAL A 49 25.98 8.05 -0.71
C VAL A 49 25.19 7.64 -1.95
N LEU A 50 24.20 6.75 -1.81
CA LEU A 50 23.39 6.29 -2.94
C LEU A 50 22.44 7.37 -3.49
N SER A 51 22.04 8.34 -2.68
CA SER A 51 21.16 9.44 -3.11
C SER A 51 21.92 10.71 -3.53
N ASP A 52 23.25 10.76 -3.37
CA ASP A 52 24.06 11.94 -3.68
C ASP A 52 24.08 12.19 -5.20
N PRO A 53 23.59 13.35 -5.67
CA PRO A 53 23.63 13.69 -7.09
C PRO A 53 25.05 13.95 -7.64
N ALA A 54 26.03 14.20 -6.76
CA ALA A 54 27.43 14.40 -7.15
C ALA A 54 28.19 13.09 -7.42
N THR A 55 27.66 11.95 -6.92
CA THR A 55 28.27 10.64 -7.15
C THR A 55 27.84 10.09 -8.53
N GLU A 56 28.81 9.65 -9.31
CA GLU A 56 28.60 9.04 -10.63
C GLU A 56 27.62 7.84 -10.56
N SER A 57 26.71 7.76 -11.54
CA SER A 57 25.66 6.74 -11.57
C SER A 57 26.21 5.31 -11.58
N ASP A 58 27.31 5.08 -12.33
CA ASP A 58 27.92 3.75 -12.42
C ASP A 58 28.69 3.38 -11.14
N ALA A 59 29.26 4.36 -10.45
CA ALA A 59 29.87 4.13 -9.14
C ALA A 59 28.82 3.71 -8.10
N LYS A 60 27.64 4.35 -8.09
CA LYS A 60 26.51 3.95 -7.24
C LYS A 60 26.00 2.55 -7.59
N ALA A 61 25.87 2.23 -8.88
CA ALA A 61 25.48 0.89 -9.34
C ALA A 61 26.50 -0.18 -8.92
N GLY A 62 27.80 0.08 -9.06
CA GLY A 62 28.85 -0.80 -8.60
C GLY A 62 28.83 -1.03 -7.09
N LEU A 63 28.55 0.01 -6.31
CA LEU A 63 28.39 -0.09 -4.85
C LEU A 63 27.19 -0.99 -4.47
N VAL A 64 26.06 -0.84 -5.16
CA VAL A 64 24.88 -1.73 -4.97
C VAL A 64 25.26 -3.18 -5.27
N GLY A 65 25.92 -3.47 -6.40
CA GLY A 65 26.38 -4.79 -6.76
C GLY A 65 27.30 -5.43 -5.70
N THR A 66 28.24 -4.64 -5.18
CA THR A 66 29.18 -5.10 -4.14
C THR A 66 28.49 -5.40 -2.80
N LEU A 67 27.53 -4.57 -2.39
CA LEU A 67 26.88 -4.70 -1.08
C LEU A 67 25.74 -5.71 -1.05
N PHE A 68 25.01 -5.85 -2.14
CA PHE A 68 23.76 -6.62 -2.20
C PHE A 68 23.76 -7.75 -3.23
N GLY A 69 24.66 -7.75 -4.22
CA GLY A 69 24.63 -8.66 -5.36
C GLY A 69 24.56 -10.15 -4.99
N ASP A 70 25.23 -10.57 -3.92
CA ASP A 70 25.23 -11.95 -3.43
C ASP A 70 24.16 -12.21 -2.33
N LYS A 71 23.37 -11.19 -1.96
CA LYS A 71 22.43 -11.25 -0.83
C LYS A 71 20.97 -11.22 -1.24
N ILE A 72 20.69 -10.71 -2.42
CA ILE A 72 19.33 -10.56 -2.97
C ILE A 72 19.30 -11.10 -4.41
N GLY A 73 18.10 -11.44 -4.89
CA GLY A 73 17.91 -11.92 -6.26
C GLY A 73 18.27 -10.86 -7.33
N SER A 74 18.66 -11.32 -8.51
CA SER A 74 19.10 -10.44 -9.61
C SER A 74 18.05 -9.38 -9.98
N GLY A 75 16.77 -9.75 -10.04
CA GLY A 75 15.69 -8.80 -10.30
C GLY A 75 15.60 -7.68 -9.27
N ALA A 76 15.81 -7.98 -7.98
CA ALA A 76 15.87 -6.98 -6.93
C ALA A 76 17.12 -6.10 -7.06
N VAL A 77 18.28 -6.68 -7.45
CA VAL A 77 19.50 -5.90 -7.76
C VAL A 77 19.21 -4.88 -8.87
N ASP A 78 18.54 -5.29 -9.95
CA ASP A 78 18.23 -4.40 -11.07
C ASP A 78 17.35 -3.21 -10.62
N VAL A 79 16.33 -3.47 -9.78
CA VAL A 79 15.46 -2.43 -9.20
C VAL A 79 16.27 -1.46 -8.32
N VAL A 80 17.14 -1.98 -7.45
CA VAL A 80 17.97 -1.15 -6.55
C VAL A 80 19.00 -0.35 -7.33
N VAL A 81 19.60 -0.93 -8.38
CA VAL A 81 20.51 -0.22 -9.29
C VAL A 81 19.80 0.91 -10.03
N ALA A 82 18.57 0.65 -10.56
CA ALA A 82 17.77 1.69 -11.20
C ALA A 82 17.49 2.85 -10.23
N ALA A 83 17.13 2.53 -8.97
CA ALA A 83 16.93 3.54 -7.93
C ALA A 83 18.21 4.30 -7.59
N ALA A 84 19.36 3.64 -7.47
CA ALA A 84 20.63 4.26 -7.17
C ALA A 84 21.12 5.22 -8.30
N ARG A 85 20.83 4.86 -9.56
CA ARG A 85 21.12 5.72 -10.72
C ARG A 85 20.20 6.95 -10.78
N GLY A 86 19.05 6.90 -10.13
CA GLY A 86 18.09 7.99 -10.09
C GLY A 86 18.62 9.25 -9.42
N ARG A 87 17.93 10.37 -9.67
CA ARG A 87 18.17 11.65 -8.99
C ARG A 87 17.05 11.91 -7.99
N TRP A 88 17.43 12.18 -6.76
CA TRP A 88 16.51 12.35 -5.64
C TRP A 88 16.63 13.74 -5.03
N SER A 89 15.50 14.41 -4.77
CA SER A 89 15.47 15.73 -4.12
C SER A 89 15.92 15.65 -2.65
N ALA A 90 15.72 14.50 -2.03
CA ALA A 90 16.17 14.19 -0.68
C ALA A 90 16.57 12.72 -0.57
N GLY A 91 17.49 12.35 0.31
CA GLY A 91 17.88 10.95 0.54
C GLY A 91 16.71 10.06 0.99
N ARG A 92 15.70 10.65 1.62
CA ARG A 92 14.46 9.95 1.97
C ARG A 92 13.67 9.49 0.75
N ASP A 93 13.66 10.29 -0.32
CA ASP A 93 12.93 9.97 -1.54
C ASP A 93 13.41 8.66 -2.18
N LEU A 94 14.71 8.36 -2.08
CA LEU A 94 15.28 7.08 -2.53
C LEU A 94 14.68 5.89 -1.77
N SER A 95 14.64 5.96 -0.42
CA SER A 95 14.08 4.88 0.39
C SER A 95 12.57 4.73 0.18
N ASP A 96 11.85 5.85 0.03
CA ASP A 96 10.40 5.83 -0.21
C ASP A 96 10.08 5.29 -1.62
N ALA A 97 10.93 5.57 -2.61
CA ALA A 97 10.80 5.01 -3.96
C ALA A 97 11.04 3.50 -3.98
N LEU A 98 12.06 3.02 -3.25
CA LEU A 98 12.31 1.59 -3.11
C LEU A 98 11.18 0.88 -2.35
N GLU A 99 10.62 1.49 -1.28
CA GLU A 99 9.45 0.92 -0.62
C GLU A 99 8.28 0.79 -1.59
N GLN A 100 7.99 1.82 -2.38
CA GLN A 100 6.93 1.76 -3.39
C GLN A 100 7.22 0.74 -4.49
N ALA A 101 8.47 0.63 -4.94
CA ALA A 101 8.91 -0.37 -5.90
C ALA A 101 8.70 -1.80 -5.37
N GLY A 102 9.09 -2.06 -4.12
CA GLY A 102 8.85 -3.33 -3.45
C GLY A 102 7.36 -3.68 -3.34
N VAL A 103 6.52 -2.71 -2.97
CA VAL A 103 5.05 -2.89 -2.94
C VAL A 103 4.52 -3.27 -4.32
N GLN A 104 4.92 -2.56 -5.37
CA GLN A 104 4.48 -2.85 -6.74
C GLN A 104 5.00 -4.21 -7.24
N ALA A 105 6.21 -4.61 -6.84
CA ALA A 105 6.73 -5.94 -7.16
C ALA A 105 5.89 -7.04 -6.49
N VAL A 106 5.59 -6.91 -5.19
CA VAL A 106 4.72 -7.87 -4.48
C VAL A 106 3.33 -7.94 -5.09
N LEU A 107 2.73 -6.80 -5.41
CA LEU A 107 1.39 -6.74 -6.02
C LEU A 107 1.36 -7.34 -7.43
N SER A 108 2.49 -7.42 -8.15
CA SER A 108 2.52 -8.07 -9.47
C SER A 108 2.18 -9.56 -9.39
N ALA A 109 2.51 -10.23 -8.29
CA ALA A 109 2.15 -11.63 -8.08
C ALA A 109 0.62 -11.81 -7.93
N ALA A 110 -0.04 -10.94 -7.15
CA ALA A 110 -1.48 -10.94 -7.00
C ALA A 110 -2.21 -10.57 -8.30
N ASP A 111 -1.65 -9.64 -9.06
CA ASP A 111 -2.17 -9.22 -10.37
C ASP A 111 -2.18 -10.41 -11.35
N SER A 112 -1.04 -11.09 -11.48
CA SER A 112 -0.91 -12.29 -12.33
C SER A 112 -1.82 -13.44 -11.90
N ALA A 113 -2.11 -13.55 -10.60
CA ALA A 113 -3.03 -14.54 -10.04
C ALA A 113 -4.50 -14.10 -10.09
N GLY A 114 -4.80 -12.85 -10.48
CA GLY A 114 -6.16 -12.30 -10.47
C GLY A 114 -6.74 -12.15 -9.06
N SER A 115 -5.90 -11.96 -8.04
CA SER A 115 -6.28 -11.95 -6.62
C SER A 115 -6.14 -10.57 -5.95
N LEU A 116 -5.94 -9.49 -6.71
CA LEU A 116 -5.75 -8.14 -6.17
C LEU A 116 -6.89 -7.68 -5.25
N ASP A 117 -8.15 -7.98 -5.60
CA ASP A 117 -9.32 -7.68 -4.76
C ASP A 117 -9.23 -8.39 -3.40
N THR A 118 -8.93 -9.70 -3.43
CA THR A 118 -8.81 -10.50 -2.20
C THR A 118 -7.69 -9.98 -1.30
N VAL A 119 -6.56 -9.60 -1.90
CA VAL A 119 -5.43 -8.99 -1.18
C VAL A 119 -5.87 -7.66 -0.55
N ALA A 120 -6.52 -6.78 -1.32
CA ALA A 120 -7.00 -5.49 -0.82
C ALA A 120 -7.99 -5.65 0.34
N ASP A 121 -9.00 -6.53 0.18
CA ASP A 121 -9.99 -6.82 1.22
C ASP A 121 -9.35 -7.34 2.50
N THR A 122 -8.39 -8.27 2.37
CA THR A 122 -7.69 -8.86 3.52
C THR A 122 -6.84 -7.80 4.24
N LEU A 123 -6.12 -6.95 3.52
CA LEU A 123 -5.32 -5.87 4.10
C LEU A 123 -6.22 -4.84 4.81
N PHE A 124 -7.37 -4.45 4.23
CA PHE A 124 -8.33 -3.58 4.89
C PHE A 124 -8.96 -4.21 6.13
N ALA A 125 -9.32 -5.49 6.06
CA ALA A 125 -9.85 -6.22 7.21
C ALA A 125 -8.83 -6.22 8.36
N PHE A 126 -7.56 -6.48 8.06
CA PHE A 126 -6.50 -6.47 9.06
C PHE A 126 -6.23 -5.05 9.61
N ALA A 127 -6.28 -4.01 8.78
CA ALA A 127 -6.21 -2.62 9.23
C ALA A 127 -7.34 -2.29 10.22
N ARG A 128 -8.56 -2.77 9.98
CA ARG A 128 -9.70 -2.58 10.90
C ARG A 128 -9.48 -3.29 12.25
N VAL A 129 -9.01 -4.55 12.22
CA VAL A 129 -8.68 -5.29 13.44
C VAL A 129 -7.66 -4.54 14.28
N THR A 130 -6.57 -4.08 13.67
CA THR A 130 -5.52 -3.33 14.38
C THR A 130 -6.01 -1.97 14.90
N THR A 131 -6.98 -1.34 14.24
CA THR A 131 -7.57 -0.07 14.69
C THR A 131 -8.53 -0.29 15.86
N SER A 132 -9.27 -1.40 15.88
CA SER A 132 -10.27 -1.71 16.92
C SER A 132 -9.67 -2.21 18.24
N ASP A 133 -8.43 -2.69 18.22
CA ASP A 133 -7.71 -3.17 19.40
C ASP A 133 -6.62 -2.14 19.82
N PRO A 134 -6.82 -1.39 20.92
CA PRO A 134 -5.86 -0.38 21.35
C PRO A 134 -4.49 -0.94 21.76
N GLU A 135 -4.44 -2.15 22.33
CA GLU A 135 -3.19 -2.78 22.77
C GLU A 135 -2.36 -3.25 21.56
N LEU A 136 -3.02 -3.91 20.62
CA LEU A 136 -2.39 -4.31 19.37
C LEU A 136 -1.88 -3.09 18.58
N ARG A 137 -2.70 -2.05 18.46
CA ARG A 137 -2.31 -0.80 17.80
C ARG A 137 -1.09 -0.17 18.46
N GLN A 138 -1.07 -0.08 19.79
CA GLN A 138 0.08 0.45 20.52
C GLN A 138 1.33 -0.38 20.25
N THR A 139 1.23 -1.71 20.33
CA THR A 139 2.36 -2.63 20.10
C THR A 139 2.94 -2.52 18.70
N LEU A 140 2.08 -2.49 17.66
CA LEU A 140 2.53 -2.39 16.27
C LEU A 140 3.15 -1.02 15.94
N ASN A 141 2.75 0.04 16.63
CA ASN A 141 3.29 1.38 16.44
C ASN A 141 4.44 1.73 17.40
N ASP A 142 4.80 0.85 18.34
CA ASP A 142 5.91 1.06 19.24
C ASP A 142 7.24 0.99 18.50
N ARG A 143 7.83 2.15 18.25
CA ARG A 143 9.13 2.27 17.55
C ARG A 143 10.33 1.92 18.43
N THR A 144 10.14 1.68 19.72
CA THR A 144 11.20 1.21 20.63
C THR A 144 11.37 -0.31 20.54
N ALA A 145 10.32 -1.04 20.16
CA ALA A 145 10.37 -2.46 19.88
C ALA A 145 11.05 -2.76 18.51
N SER A 146 11.72 -3.90 18.43
CA SER A 146 12.38 -4.29 17.18
C SER A 146 11.39 -4.49 16.03
N VAL A 147 11.81 -4.13 14.82
CA VAL A 147 11.00 -4.31 13.60
C VAL A 147 10.70 -5.80 13.42
N GLU A 148 11.70 -6.66 13.59
CA GLU A 148 11.60 -8.11 13.45
C GLU A 148 10.58 -8.71 14.44
N GLY A 149 10.60 -8.28 15.70
CA GLY A 149 9.64 -8.71 16.71
C GLY A 149 8.20 -8.39 16.34
N ARG A 150 7.96 -7.17 15.85
CA ARG A 150 6.63 -6.73 15.37
C ARG A 150 6.21 -7.47 14.09
N GLN A 151 7.14 -7.75 13.17
CA GLN A 151 6.87 -8.56 11.97
C GLN A 151 6.50 -10.00 12.32
N VAL A 152 7.15 -10.61 13.32
CA VAL A 152 6.80 -11.94 13.82
C VAL A 152 5.39 -11.93 14.43
N LEU A 153 5.03 -10.88 15.18
CA LEU A 153 3.69 -10.72 15.72
C LEU A 153 2.64 -10.67 14.60
N VAL A 154 2.86 -9.84 13.57
CA VAL A 154 1.97 -9.74 12.40
C VAL A 154 1.83 -11.10 11.71
N SER A 155 2.93 -11.83 11.50
CA SER A 155 2.89 -13.15 10.87
C SER A 155 2.06 -14.15 11.68
N ARG A 156 2.16 -14.13 13.01
CA ARG A 156 1.36 -15.02 13.89
C ARG A 156 -0.12 -14.65 13.88
N LEU A 157 -0.45 -13.36 13.81
CA LEU A 157 -1.85 -12.90 13.75
C LEU A 157 -2.54 -13.24 12.44
N LEU A 158 -1.82 -13.18 11.32
CA LEU A 158 -2.34 -13.57 10.01
C LEU A 158 -2.46 -15.10 9.86
N GLY A 159 -1.63 -15.85 10.58
CA GLY A 159 -1.61 -17.31 10.57
C GLY A 159 -0.96 -17.93 9.33
N ASP A 160 -0.83 -19.26 9.35
CA ASP A 160 -0.12 -20.01 8.31
C ASP A 160 -0.88 -20.13 6.99
N GLN A 161 -2.14 -19.70 6.95
CA GLN A 161 -2.99 -19.73 5.74
C GLN A 161 -3.03 -18.38 5.01
N ALA A 162 -2.28 -17.38 5.49
CA ALA A 162 -2.22 -16.10 4.82
C ALA A 162 -1.50 -16.21 3.48
N ASP A 163 -2.04 -15.54 2.47
CA ASP A 163 -1.39 -15.37 1.17
C ASP A 163 -0.01 -14.69 1.33
N ASP A 164 1.00 -15.15 0.62
CA ASP A 164 2.37 -14.62 0.68
C ASP A 164 2.43 -13.13 0.34
N VAL A 165 1.58 -12.65 -0.56
CA VAL A 165 1.46 -11.22 -0.92
C VAL A 165 0.97 -10.42 0.28
N VAL A 166 -0.11 -10.88 0.94
CA VAL A 166 -0.66 -10.24 2.15
C VAL A 166 0.38 -10.23 3.26
N LEU A 167 1.05 -11.36 3.49
CA LEU A 167 2.06 -11.48 4.53
C LEU A 167 3.25 -10.54 4.29
N ALA A 168 3.77 -10.48 3.06
CA ALA A 168 4.89 -9.61 2.70
C ALA A 168 4.53 -8.12 2.91
N LEU A 169 3.34 -7.68 2.45
CA LEU A 169 2.88 -6.30 2.61
C LEU A 169 2.59 -5.95 4.07
N ALA A 170 1.93 -6.84 4.83
CA ALA A 170 1.65 -6.61 6.23
C ALA A 170 2.92 -6.52 7.09
N ARG A 171 3.94 -7.34 6.80
CA ARG A 171 5.26 -7.23 7.44
C ARG A 171 5.99 -5.94 7.06
N GLN A 172 5.90 -5.51 5.79
CA GLN A 172 6.50 -4.24 5.38
C GLN A 172 5.82 -3.04 6.05
N ALA A 173 4.51 -3.06 6.26
CA ALA A 173 3.78 -1.99 6.93
C ALA A 173 4.35 -1.66 8.33
N VAL A 174 4.89 -2.67 9.05
CA VAL A 174 5.58 -2.49 10.33
C VAL A 174 6.82 -1.60 10.20
N ALA A 175 7.54 -1.70 9.10
CA ALA A 175 8.77 -0.95 8.82
C ALA A 175 8.51 0.41 8.16
N SER A 176 7.27 0.72 7.80
CA SER A 176 6.91 1.97 7.11
C SER A 176 7.29 3.22 7.91
N ARG A 177 7.91 4.17 7.22
CA ARG A 177 8.40 5.43 7.80
C ARG A 177 7.34 6.52 7.80
N GLY A 178 7.24 7.25 8.91
CA GLY A 178 6.41 8.46 8.97
C GLY A 178 4.91 8.23 8.96
N ARG A 179 4.45 6.97 8.96
CA ARG A 179 3.03 6.56 9.02
C ARG A 179 2.82 5.60 10.19
N SER A 180 1.58 5.54 10.70
CA SER A 180 1.19 4.46 11.60
C SER A 180 1.02 3.16 10.80
N TYR A 181 1.05 2.02 11.51
CA TYR A 181 0.85 0.71 10.90
C TYR A 181 -0.44 0.64 10.08
N GLU A 182 -1.56 1.09 10.66
CA GLU A 182 -2.88 1.08 10.05
C GLU A 182 -2.93 1.93 8.77
N THR A 183 -2.25 3.08 8.80
CA THR A 183 -2.16 3.97 7.63
C THR A 183 -1.31 3.34 6.53
N ALA A 184 -0.23 2.65 6.89
CA ALA A 184 0.65 2.02 5.92
C ALA A 184 -0.04 0.84 5.22
N ILE A 185 -0.66 -0.06 5.99
CA ILE A 185 -1.34 -1.24 5.43
C ILE A 185 -2.56 -0.84 4.58
N ALA A 186 -3.33 0.19 5.01
CA ALA A 186 -4.42 0.71 4.22
C ALA A 186 -3.94 1.36 2.91
N ALA A 187 -2.76 2.01 2.90
CA ALA A 187 -2.18 2.54 1.68
C ALA A 187 -1.78 1.43 0.71
N PHE A 188 -1.21 0.32 1.19
CA PHE A 188 -0.88 -0.83 0.34
C PHE A 188 -2.13 -1.51 -0.26
N ALA A 189 -3.23 -1.57 0.51
CA ALA A 189 -4.52 -2.02 -0.02
C ALA A 189 -5.03 -1.09 -1.14
N GLN A 190 -4.88 0.22 -0.98
CA GLN A 190 -5.22 1.20 -2.02
C GLN A 190 -4.34 1.03 -3.27
N ASP A 191 -3.05 0.73 -3.11
CA ASP A 191 -2.15 0.47 -4.23
C ASP A 191 -2.59 -0.79 -5.02
N ALA A 192 -3.11 -1.84 -4.34
CA ALA A 192 -3.66 -3.02 -5.00
C ALA A 192 -4.88 -2.67 -5.88
N ILE A 193 -5.83 -1.89 -5.35
CA ILE A 193 -7.01 -1.42 -6.09
C ILE A 193 -6.62 -0.53 -7.27
N ALA A 194 -5.66 0.38 -7.04
CA ALA A 194 -5.19 1.28 -8.09
C ALA A 194 -4.50 0.55 -9.24
N ARG A 195 -3.78 -0.55 -8.91
CA ARG A 195 -3.11 -1.40 -9.89
C ARG A 195 -4.11 -2.10 -10.81
N GLU A 196 -5.23 -2.55 -10.28
CA GLU A 196 -6.32 -3.15 -11.07
C GLU A 196 -7.05 -2.11 -11.95
N GLY A 197 -6.69 -0.85 -11.85
CA GLY A 197 -7.32 0.24 -12.60
C GLY A 197 -8.67 0.67 -12.05
N ARG A 198 -9.08 0.17 -10.89
CA ARG A 198 -10.35 0.51 -10.24
C ARG A 198 -10.28 1.79 -9.41
N LEU A 199 -11.44 2.35 -9.10
CA LEU A 199 -11.61 3.40 -8.10
C LEU A 199 -11.99 2.78 -6.76
N GLN A 200 -11.42 3.28 -5.67
CA GLN A 200 -11.89 2.90 -4.33
C GLN A 200 -13.10 3.72 -3.94
N ALA A 201 -14.17 3.04 -3.50
CA ALA A 201 -15.31 3.63 -2.82
C ALA A 201 -15.31 3.19 -1.35
N ARG A 202 -15.09 4.13 -0.43
CA ARG A 202 -15.28 3.91 1.01
C ARG A 202 -16.75 4.06 1.36
N VAL A 203 -17.35 3.01 1.91
CA VAL A 203 -18.77 2.98 2.26
C VAL A 203 -18.91 2.80 3.76
N VAL A 204 -19.65 3.71 4.40
CA VAL A 204 -20.06 3.57 5.79
C VAL A 204 -21.54 3.20 5.82
N SER A 205 -21.88 2.08 6.46
CA SER A 205 -23.25 1.56 6.55
C SER A 205 -23.61 1.21 7.99
N ALA A 206 -24.90 1.28 8.32
CA ALA A 206 -25.43 0.85 9.62
C ALA A 206 -25.31 -0.67 9.84
N TYR A 207 -25.20 -1.45 8.78
CA TYR A 207 -25.10 -2.92 8.81
C TYR A 207 -24.13 -3.43 7.74
N ALA A 208 -23.71 -4.68 7.89
CA ALA A 208 -22.83 -5.31 6.89
C ALA A 208 -23.59 -5.53 5.59
N LEU A 209 -23.07 -4.99 4.49
CA LEU A 209 -23.65 -5.22 3.16
C LEU A 209 -23.33 -6.65 2.70
N GLY A 210 -24.34 -7.35 2.17
CA GLY A 210 -24.15 -8.63 1.50
C GLY A 210 -23.42 -8.48 0.16
N ASP A 211 -22.88 -9.57 -0.39
CA ASP A 211 -22.11 -9.54 -1.63
C ASP A 211 -22.92 -9.00 -2.82
N ASP A 212 -24.19 -9.37 -2.92
CA ASP A 212 -25.11 -8.84 -3.95
C ASP A 212 -25.34 -7.32 -3.81
N GLU A 213 -25.38 -6.80 -2.59
CA GLU A 213 -25.54 -5.37 -2.33
C GLU A 213 -24.27 -4.61 -2.69
N LYS A 214 -23.10 -5.14 -2.31
CA LYS A 214 -21.79 -4.58 -2.70
C LYS A 214 -21.65 -4.55 -4.22
N GLN A 215 -21.98 -5.65 -4.90
CA GLN A 215 -21.87 -5.75 -6.35
C GLN A 215 -22.80 -4.78 -7.08
N ARG A 216 -24.03 -4.62 -6.61
CA ARG A 216 -25.00 -3.63 -7.16
C ARG A 216 -24.50 -2.21 -6.95
N LEU A 217 -23.93 -1.91 -5.78
CA LEU A 217 -23.37 -0.59 -5.48
C LEU A 217 -22.16 -0.31 -6.36
N ALA A 218 -21.21 -1.26 -6.47
CA ALA A 218 -20.04 -1.15 -7.34
C ALA A 218 -20.46 -0.89 -8.81
N GLY A 219 -21.43 -1.65 -9.32
CA GLY A 219 -21.94 -1.45 -10.69
C GLY A 219 -22.63 -0.11 -10.90
N ALA A 220 -23.33 0.41 -9.90
CA ALA A 220 -23.95 1.74 -9.98
C ALA A 220 -22.90 2.86 -10.00
N LEU A 221 -21.88 2.74 -9.14
CA LEU A 221 -20.76 3.68 -9.10
C LEU A 221 -19.90 3.59 -10.37
N ALA A 222 -19.63 2.40 -10.88
CA ALA A 222 -18.89 2.20 -12.12
C ALA A 222 -19.57 2.88 -13.32
N ARG A 223 -20.89 2.81 -13.42
CA ARG A 223 -21.66 3.56 -14.46
C ARG A 223 -21.53 5.07 -14.30
N LYS A 224 -21.50 5.57 -13.06
CA LYS A 224 -21.38 7.04 -12.80
C LYS A 224 -19.99 7.56 -13.13
N TYR A 225 -18.94 6.81 -12.79
CA TYR A 225 -17.55 7.26 -12.89
C TYR A 225 -16.80 6.75 -14.13
N GLY A 226 -17.40 5.85 -14.91
CA GLY A 226 -16.81 5.31 -16.15
C GLY A 226 -15.62 4.38 -15.91
N ARG A 227 -15.43 3.87 -14.70
CA ARG A 227 -14.35 2.97 -14.27
C ARG A 227 -14.91 1.98 -13.27
N ASP A 228 -14.31 0.79 -13.23
CA ASP A 228 -14.64 -0.20 -12.20
C ASP A 228 -14.38 0.35 -10.80
N VAL A 229 -15.17 -0.09 -9.84
CA VAL A 229 -15.14 0.42 -8.46
C VAL A 229 -15.02 -0.74 -7.48
N HIS A 230 -13.99 -0.66 -6.65
CA HIS A 230 -13.85 -1.51 -5.46
C HIS A 230 -14.60 -0.86 -4.29
N VAL A 231 -15.45 -1.63 -3.59
CA VAL A 231 -16.30 -1.16 -2.49
C VAL A 231 -15.78 -1.69 -1.16
N ASP A 232 -15.14 -0.82 -0.37
CA ASP A 232 -14.72 -1.11 1.02
C ASP A 232 -15.80 -0.67 2.01
N VAL A 233 -16.38 -1.61 2.77
CA VAL A 233 -17.49 -1.34 3.68
C VAL A 233 -17.04 -1.34 5.13
N THR A 234 -17.29 -0.22 5.81
CA THR A 234 -17.16 -0.10 7.27
C THR A 234 -18.54 -0.04 7.89
N VAL A 235 -18.80 -0.90 8.89
CA VAL A 235 -20.05 -0.88 9.63
C VAL A 235 -19.94 0.09 10.80
N ASP A 236 -20.83 1.09 10.85
CA ASP A 236 -20.97 2.03 11.98
C ASP A 236 -22.43 2.02 12.47
N PRO A 237 -22.70 1.43 13.64
CA PRO A 237 -24.05 1.39 14.21
C PRO A 237 -24.66 2.75 14.53
N ASN A 238 -23.86 3.82 14.58
CA ASN A 238 -24.35 5.18 14.81
C ASN A 238 -24.98 5.81 13.56
N VAL A 239 -24.78 5.20 12.39
CA VAL A 239 -25.45 5.62 11.15
C VAL A 239 -26.93 5.25 11.21
N ILE A 240 -27.82 6.25 11.23
CA ILE A 240 -29.27 6.04 11.27
C ILE A 240 -29.78 5.70 9.86
N GLY A 241 -29.54 4.45 9.41
CA GLY A 241 -30.02 3.93 8.12
C GLY A 241 -29.38 4.61 6.88
N GLY A 242 -29.36 3.88 5.77
CA GLY A 242 -28.71 4.33 4.54
C GLY A 242 -27.19 4.10 4.53
N ILE A 243 -26.52 4.69 3.54
CA ILE A 243 -25.07 4.59 3.35
C ILE A 243 -24.46 5.96 3.06
N SER A 244 -23.23 6.15 3.51
CA SER A 244 -22.37 7.25 3.07
C SER A 244 -21.24 6.68 2.22
N VAL A 245 -20.98 7.24 1.04
CA VAL A 245 -19.97 6.77 0.09
C VAL A 245 -18.98 7.90 -0.17
N GLU A 246 -17.70 7.63 -0.02
CA GLU A 246 -16.61 8.53 -0.43
C GLU A 246 -15.82 7.88 -1.58
N ILE A 247 -15.76 8.54 -2.73
CA ILE A 247 -15.11 8.05 -3.94
C ILE A 247 -14.50 9.21 -4.73
N ALA A 248 -13.25 9.08 -5.17
CA ALA A 248 -12.54 10.09 -5.96
C ALA A 248 -12.55 11.51 -5.35
N GLY A 249 -12.58 11.60 -4.01
CA GLY A 249 -12.67 12.89 -3.28
C GLY A 249 -14.08 13.48 -3.21
N GLU A 250 -15.10 12.82 -3.77
CA GLU A 250 -16.51 13.19 -3.66
C GLU A 250 -17.17 12.37 -2.55
N ARG A 251 -17.99 13.02 -1.71
CA ARG A 251 -18.79 12.35 -0.69
C ARG A 251 -20.27 12.37 -1.08
N ILE A 252 -20.86 11.19 -1.20
CA ILE A 252 -22.26 10.96 -1.46
C ILE A 252 -22.91 10.46 -0.17
N ASP A 253 -23.68 11.29 0.50
CA ASP A 253 -24.36 10.95 1.75
C ASP A 253 -25.84 10.67 1.47
N SER A 254 -26.22 9.41 1.56
CA SER A 254 -27.61 8.96 1.40
C SER A 254 -28.22 8.45 2.71
N THR A 255 -27.66 8.87 3.86
CA THR A 255 -28.20 8.48 5.17
C THR A 255 -29.55 9.13 5.44
N VAL A 256 -30.36 8.45 6.26
CA VAL A 256 -31.68 8.98 6.69
C VAL A 256 -31.51 10.31 7.42
N SER A 257 -30.44 10.48 8.18
CA SER A 257 -30.10 11.74 8.88
C SER A 257 -29.96 12.90 7.91
N THR A 258 -29.22 12.74 6.81
CA THR A 258 -29.03 13.77 5.79
C THR A 258 -30.34 14.07 5.06
N ARG A 259 -31.12 13.05 4.70
CA ARG A 259 -32.43 13.23 4.06
C ARG A 259 -33.41 13.98 4.96
N LEU A 260 -33.42 13.71 6.28
CA LEU A 260 -34.23 14.43 7.25
C LEU A 260 -33.78 15.89 7.41
N ALA A 261 -32.48 16.14 7.41
CA ALA A 261 -31.94 17.51 7.45
C ALA A 261 -32.29 18.29 6.18
N ASP A 262 -32.25 17.66 5.01
CA ASP A 262 -32.67 18.26 3.74
C ASP A 262 -34.16 18.55 3.71
N ALA A 263 -35.01 17.61 4.16
CA ALA A 263 -36.44 17.79 4.27
C ALA A 263 -36.80 18.93 5.25
N ARG A 264 -36.12 19.04 6.40
CA ARG A 264 -36.31 20.15 7.34
C ARG A 264 -35.96 21.50 6.73
N ARG A 265 -34.84 21.55 5.97
CA ARG A 265 -34.44 22.79 5.26
C ARG A 265 -35.46 23.18 4.19
N ALA A 266 -35.96 22.23 3.43
CA ALA A 266 -36.98 22.49 2.39
C ALA A 266 -38.33 22.90 2.97
N LEU A 267 -38.65 22.56 4.23
CA LEU A 267 -39.91 22.97 4.90
C LEU A 267 -39.79 24.31 5.67
N ALA A 268 -38.56 24.77 5.93
CA ALA A 268 -38.26 25.96 6.69
C ALA A 268 -37.96 27.20 5.82
N GLY A 269 -37.84 27.04 4.49
CA GLY A 269 -37.68 28.11 3.50
C GLY A 269 -38.92 28.29 2.67
#